data_e1308e67042607e729b499705d36f699
#
_entry.id   e1308e67042607e729b499705d36f699
#
_cell.length_a   1.000
_cell.length_b   1.000
_cell.length_c   1.000
_cell.angle_alpha   90.00
_cell.angle_beta   90.00
_cell.angle_gamma   90.00
#
_symmetry.space_group_name_H-M   'P 1'
#
loop_
_entity.id
_entity.type
_entity.pdbx_description
1 polymer ?
#
loop_
_entity_poly.entity_id
_entity_poly.type
_entity_poly.pdbx_seq_one_letter_code
_entity_poly.pdbx_strand_id
1 'polypeptide(L)'
;PYMKFEDIYKVYISDKYKGADIELKNKVDSVENELKKQKENEIKDYFEEYKLANNIDFVTYEQANINVTLTASKKALKEQVKKFIDEIVDDLKLIETQECKEEILVEYKQNLNVSRAIQDVANRHKLLEEEKRKQEELKNKQLEEAQRQADISIKEQEIATKKALDNFIVEAPKVEEQEEILTLKFTVKGTRSKLKELKSFLEEGGYDYE
;
A
#
# COMPACT_ATOMS: atom_id res chain seq x y z
N PRO A 1 42.56 49.85 62.92
CA PRO A 1 42.93 50.11 61.51
C PRO A 1 43.54 48.87 60.84
N TYR A 2 44.30 48.05 61.54
CA TYR A 2 44.90 46.82 60.96
C TYR A 2 43.87 45.81 60.47
N MET A 3 42.77 45.54 61.15
CA MET A 3 41.73 44.63 60.75
C MET A 3 41.03 45.06 59.42
N LYS A 4 40.87 46.38 59.23
CA LYS A 4 40.28 46.86 57.94
C LYS A 4 41.18 46.62 56.73
N PHE A 5 42.49 46.68 56.92
CA PHE A 5 43.45 46.44 55.83
C PHE A 5 43.53 44.96 55.48
N GLU A 6 43.45 44.08 56.48
CA GLU A 6 43.44 42.65 56.30
C GLU A 6 42.19 42.18 55.57
N ASP A 7 41.05 42.75 55.91
CA ASP A 7 39.81 42.44 55.24
C ASP A 7 39.74 42.93 53.80
N ILE A 8 40.21 44.12 53.53
CA ILE A 8 40.34 44.66 52.15
C ILE A 8 41.33 43.82 51.32
N TYR A 9 42.44 43.41 51.89
CA TYR A 9 43.39 42.56 51.22
C TYR A 9 42.87 41.18 50.94
N LYS A 10 42.12 40.54 51.87
CA LYS A 10 41.46 39.27 51.65
C LYS A 10 40.43 39.33 50.52
N VAL A 11 39.61 40.37 50.48
CA VAL A 11 38.61 40.58 49.42
C VAL A 11 39.29 40.77 48.10
N TYR A 12 40.31 41.61 48.00
CA TYR A 12 41.07 41.85 46.76
C TYR A 12 41.75 40.61 46.22
N ILE A 13 42.39 39.81 47.07
CA ILE A 13 42.99 38.53 46.71
C ILE A 13 41.91 37.53 46.26
N SER A 14 40.84 37.40 47.04
CA SER A 14 39.72 36.51 46.69
C SER A 14 39.11 36.84 45.32
N ASP A 15 38.85 38.11 45.04
CA ASP A 15 38.26 38.54 43.77
C ASP A 15 39.19 38.30 42.59
N LYS A 16 40.52 38.54 42.80
CA LYS A 16 41.52 38.28 41.77
C LYS A 16 41.67 36.81 41.44
N TYR A 17 41.67 35.92 42.44
CA TYR A 17 41.69 34.47 42.22
C TYR A 17 40.41 33.97 41.59
N LYS A 18 39.23 34.47 41.99
CA LYS A 18 37.95 34.11 41.34
C LYS A 18 37.95 34.49 39.85
N GLY A 19 38.49 35.66 39.50
CA GLY A 19 38.63 36.08 38.10
C GLY A 19 39.49 35.09 37.30
N ALA A 20 40.65 34.74 37.84
CA ALA A 20 41.58 33.81 37.20
C ALA A 20 40.97 32.39 37.08
N ASP A 21 40.23 31.91 38.10
CA ASP A 21 39.53 30.62 38.06
C ASP A 21 38.44 30.59 36.99
N ILE A 22 37.69 31.68 36.85
CA ILE A 22 36.65 31.78 35.79
C ILE A 22 37.29 31.77 34.40
N GLU A 23 38.36 32.52 34.18
CA GLU A 23 39.07 32.52 32.91
C GLU A 23 39.64 31.15 32.57
N LEU A 24 40.26 30.48 33.55
CA LEU A 24 40.81 29.13 33.38
C LEU A 24 39.71 28.12 33.02
N LYS A 25 38.62 28.17 33.78
CA LYS A 25 37.45 27.31 33.51
C LYS A 25 36.90 27.52 32.10
N ASN A 26 36.70 28.78 31.69
CA ASN A 26 36.21 29.10 30.35
C ASN A 26 37.17 28.57 29.24
N LYS A 27 38.50 28.65 29.47
CA LYS A 27 39.47 28.08 28.55
C LYS A 27 39.42 26.58 28.50
N VAL A 28 39.27 25.88 29.64
CA VAL A 28 39.13 24.44 29.71
C VAL A 28 37.86 24.00 28.99
N ASP A 29 36.72 24.62 29.32
CA ASP A 29 35.42 24.32 28.69
C ASP A 29 35.48 24.54 27.15
N SER A 30 36.16 25.58 26.69
CA SER A 30 36.40 25.87 25.26
C SER A 30 37.17 24.74 24.57
N VAL A 31 38.28 24.33 25.17
CA VAL A 31 39.14 23.26 24.63
C VAL A 31 38.39 21.92 24.64
N GLU A 32 37.69 21.62 25.72
CA GLU A 32 36.88 20.39 25.81
C GLU A 32 35.79 20.35 24.75
N ASN A 33 35.08 21.45 24.53
CA ASN A 33 34.05 21.54 23.49
C ASN A 33 34.65 21.39 22.08
N GLU A 34 35.83 21.97 21.83
CA GLU A 34 36.50 21.82 20.56
C GLU A 34 36.95 20.38 20.30
N LEU A 35 37.55 19.73 21.29
CA LEU A 35 37.92 18.31 21.21
C LEU A 35 36.72 17.38 21.01
N LYS A 36 35.63 17.69 21.70
CA LYS A 36 34.36 16.94 21.51
C LYS A 36 33.83 17.08 20.07
N LYS A 37 33.84 18.31 19.55
CA LYS A 37 33.38 18.60 18.18
C LYS A 37 34.26 17.94 17.12
N GLN A 38 35.60 17.99 17.31
CA GLN A 38 36.52 17.28 16.41
C GLN A 38 36.25 15.77 16.40
N LYS A 39 36.07 15.17 17.57
CA LYS A 39 35.75 13.75 17.70
C LYS A 39 34.40 13.40 17.05
N GLU A 40 33.40 14.24 17.22
CA GLU A 40 32.11 14.10 16.60
C GLU A 40 32.19 14.13 15.07
N ASN A 41 32.94 15.07 14.51
CA ASN A 41 33.16 15.16 13.07
C ASN A 41 33.84 13.92 12.53
N GLU A 42 34.88 13.39 13.17
CA GLU A 42 35.53 12.13 12.76
C GLU A 42 34.58 10.93 12.77
N ILE A 43 33.62 10.87 13.70
CA ILE A 43 32.62 9.80 13.76
C ILE A 43 31.55 10.00 12.69
N LYS A 44 31.16 11.24 12.40
CA LYS A 44 30.27 11.59 11.28
C LYS A 44 30.87 11.19 9.94
N ASP A 45 32.14 11.54 9.71
CA ASP A 45 32.85 11.14 8.49
C ASP A 45 32.88 9.62 8.34
N TYR A 46 33.19 8.92 9.42
CA TYR A 46 33.18 7.46 9.42
C TYR A 46 31.77 6.88 9.17
N PHE A 47 30.72 7.50 9.70
CA PHE A 47 29.33 7.12 9.45
C PHE A 47 29.00 7.25 7.96
N GLU A 48 29.34 8.38 7.33
CA GLU A 48 29.07 8.57 5.90
C GLU A 48 29.87 7.58 5.02
N GLU A 49 31.14 7.32 5.34
CA GLU A 49 31.93 6.31 4.62
C GLU A 49 31.31 4.91 4.74
N TYR A 50 30.92 4.50 5.96
CA TYR A 50 30.39 3.17 6.18
C TYR A 50 28.96 2.99 5.60
N LYS A 51 28.16 4.06 5.65
CA LYS A 51 26.84 4.12 5.00
C LYS A 51 26.96 3.95 3.48
N LEU A 52 27.86 4.68 2.84
CA LEU A 52 28.12 4.57 1.39
C LEU A 52 28.65 3.19 1.00
N ALA A 53 29.55 2.61 1.79
CA ALA A 53 30.08 1.27 1.54
C ALA A 53 29.00 0.18 1.56
N ASN A 54 27.90 0.39 2.27
CA ASN A 54 26.75 -0.51 2.34
C ASN A 54 25.59 -0.11 1.41
N ASN A 55 25.78 0.88 0.51
CA ASN A 55 24.76 1.39 -0.41
C ASN A 55 23.46 1.88 0.27
N ILE A 56 23.60 2.47 1.47
CA ILE A 56 22.47 3.04 2.21
C ILE A 56 22.50 4.56 1.99
N ASP A 57 21.38 5.17 1.57
CA ASP A 57 21.27 6.59 1.25
C ASP A 57 20.24 7.36 2.09
N PHE A 58 19.36 6.64 2.77
CA PHE A 58 18.17 7.22 3.41
C PHE A 58 18.27 7.47 4.91
N VAL A 59 19.42 7.18 5.55
CA VAL A 59 19.61 7.38 6.98
C VAL A 59 20.58 8.52 7.27
N THR A 60 20.38 9.17 8.41
CA THR A 60 21.20 10.28 8.88
C THR A 60 21.94 9.92 10.16
N TYR A 61 23.02 10.65 10.42
CA TYR A 61 23.83 10.45 11.63
C TYR A 61 23.01 10.66 12.92
N GLU A 62 22.05 11.59 12.90
CA GLU A 62 21.19 11.90 14.04
C GLU A 62 20.31 10.72 14.44
N GLN A 63 19.87 9.91 13.45
CA GLN A 63 19.05 8.71 13.69
C GLN A 63 19.85 7.61 14.41
N ALA A 64 21.15 7.55 14.22
CA ALA A 64 22.02 6.62 14.94
C ALA A 64 22.13 6.93 16.44
N ASN A 65 21.75 8.14 16.88
CA ASN A 65 21.72 8.59 18.27
C ASN A 65 23.01 8.28 19.05
N ILE A 66 24.16 8.52 18.41
CA ILE A 66 25.49 8.23 18.98
C ILE A 66 25.88 9.35 19.92
N ASN A 67 26.01 9.05 21.22
CA ASN A 67 26.43 10.03 22.21
C ASN A 67 27.94 10.13 22.29
N VAL A 68 28.50 11.17 21.67
CA VAL A 68 29.94 11.46 21.69
C VAL A 68 30.31 12.21 22.97
N THR A 69 31.12 11.55 23.83
CA THR A 69 31.70 12.15 25.03
C THR A 69 33.21 12.20 24.91
N LEU A 70 33.88 13.05 25.71
CA LEU A 70 35.35 13.13 25.74
C LEU A 70 35.98 11.80 26.16
N THR A 71 35.33 11.08 27.09
CA THR A 71 35.83 9.83 27.65
C THR A 71 35.57 8.61 26.77
N ALA A 72 34.55 8.65 25.88
CA ALA A 72 34.27 7.55 25.00
C ALA A 72 35.41 7.26 24.02
N SER A 73 35.80 6.00 23.88
CA SER A 73 36.85 5.64 22.92
C SER A 73 36.35 5.76 21.48
N LYS A 74 37.17 6.23 20.56
CA LYS A 74 36.83 6.30 19.12
C LYS A 74 36.45 4.93 18.57
N LYS A 75 37.09 3.85 19.07
CA LYS A 75 36.78 2.48 18.68
C LYS A 75 35.35 2.10 19.06
N ALA A 76 34.92 2.39 20.29
CA ALA A 76 33.58 2.08 20.76
C ALA A 76 32.51 2.88 19.99
N LEU A 77 32.78 4.16 19.67
CA LEU A 77 31.86 4.96 18.85
C LEU A 77 31.74 4.43 17.41
N LYS A 78 32.85 4.01 16.80
CA LYS A 78 32.83 3.39 15.47
C LYS A 78 32.09 2.03 15.48
N GLU A 79 32.18 1.26 16.55
CA GLU A 79 31.39 0.02 16.72
C GLU A 79 29.89 0.30 16.82
N GLN A 80 29.48 1.39 17.48
CA GLN A 80 28.07 1.82 17.51
C GLN A 80 27.57 2.21 16.11
N VAL A 81 28.39 2.94 15.33
CA VAL A 81 28.07 3.24 13.92
C VAL A 81 27.86 1.96 13.13
N LYS A 82 28.84 1.02 13.22
CA LYS A 82 28.73 -0.26 12.51
C LYS A 82 27.46 -1.00 12.87
N LYS A 83 27.21 -1.16 14.16
CA LYS A 83 26.04 -1.88 14.66
C LYS A 83 24.74 -1.29 14.09
N PHE A 84 24.60 0.03 14.12
CA PHE A 84 23.42 0.71 13.56
C PHE A 84 23.25 0.46 12.05
N ILE A 85 24.32 0.58 11.27
CA ILE A 85 24.27 0.35 9.83
C ILE A 85 24.05 -1.13 9.49
N ASP A 86 24.71 -2.05 10.22
CA ASP A 86 24.55 -3.49 10.03
C ASP A 86 23.13 -3.96 10.35
N GLU A 87 22.48 -3.39 11.39
CA GLU A 87 21.06 -3.63 11.68
C GLU A 87 20.16 -3.21 10.51
N ILE A 88 20.45 -2.08 9.89
CA ILE A 88 19.69 -1.63 8.69
C ILE A 88 19.92 -2.56 7.51
N VAL A 89 21.16 -3.01 7.28
CA VAL A 89 21.48 -3.97 6.23
C VAL A 89 20.70 -5.27 6.42
N ASP A 90 20.62 -5.77 7.64
CA ASP A 90 19.89 -6.99 7.95
C ASP A 90 18.37 -6.81 7.81
N ASP A 91 17.84 -5.66 8.21
CA ASP A 91 16.44 -5.28 7.97
C ASP A 91 16.12 -5.23 6.47
N LEU A 92 17.00 -4.63 5.66
CA LEU A 92 16.83 -4.58 4.20
C LEU A 92 16.83 -5.99 3.58
N LYS A 93 17.70 -6.89 4.03
CA LYS A 93 17.70 -8.30 3.59
C LYS A 93 16.38 -8.98 3.96
N LEU A 94 15.85 -8.73 5.16
CA LEU A 94 14.56 -9.26 5.58
C LEU A 94 13.42 -8.72 4.70
N ILE A 95 13.41 -7.42 4.40
CA ILE A 95 12.42 -6.81 3.51
C ILE A 95 12.48 -7.43 2.09
N GLU A 96 13.67 -7.72 1.59
CA GLU A 96 13.87 -8.35 0.28
C GLU A 96 13.18 -9.71 0.15
N THR A 97 12.98 -10.42 1.25
CA THR A 97 12.28 -11.72 1.30
C THR A 97 10.75 -11.61 1.32
N GLN A 98 10.18 -10.41 1.47
CA GLN A 98 8.75 -10.19 1.58
C GLN A 98 8.09 -10.00 0.20
N GLU A 99 6.81 -10.38 0.07
CA GLU A 99 6.06 -10.25 -1.18
C GLU A 99 5.87 -8.79 -1.62
N CYS A 100 5.58 -7.89 -0.69
CA CYS A 100 5.34 -6.46 -0.97
C CYS A 100 6.56 -5.60 -0.61
N LYS A 101 7.77 -6.06 -0.96
CA LYS A 101 9.04 -5.44 -0.55
C LYS A 101 9.16 -3.95 -0.84
N GLU A 102 8.66 -3.50 -1.99
CA GLU A 102 8.75 -2.09 -2.40
C GLU A 102 7.91 -1.17 -1.48
N GLU A 103 6.69 -1.60 -1.15
CA GLU A 103 5.83 -0.84 -0.23
C GLU A 103 6.38 -0.86 1.20
N ILE A 104 6.85 -2.03 1.65
CA ILE A 104 7.48 -2.19 2.97
C ILE A 104 8.73 -1.31 3.08
N LEU A 105 9.54 -1.23 2.02
CA LEU A 105 10.74 -0.38 1.98
C LEU A 105 10.40 1.11 2.12
N VAL A 106 9.32 1.57 1.49
CA VAL A 106 8.86 2.96 1.62
C VAL A 106 8.47 3.28 3.07
N GLU A 107 7.71 2.41 3.72
CA GLU A 107 7.32 2.57 5.14
C GLU A 107 8.53 2.45 6.08
N TYR A 108 9.45 1.52 5.79
CA TYR A 108 10.66 1.32 6.57
C TYR A 108 11.58 2.56 6.57
N LYS A 109 11.76 3.19 5.41
CA LYS A 109 12.56 4.43 5.29
C LYS A 109 12.06 5.58 6.18
N GLN A 110 10.78 5.58 6.54
CA GLN A 110 10.20 6.61 7.39
C GLN A 110 10.41 6.37 8.89
N ASN A 111 10.40 5.11 9.33
CA ASN A 111 10.36 4.79 10.76
C ASN A 111 11.50 3.88 11.25
N LEU A 112 12.30 3.31 10.35
CA LEU A 112 13.39 2.38 10.61
C LEU A 112 12.96 1.18 11.50
N ASN A 113 11.73 0.72 11.33
CA ASN A 113 11.19 -0.42 12.06
C ASN A 113 10.56 -1.42 11.09
N VAL A 114 11.29 -2.47 10.79
CA VAL A 114 10.87 -3.47 9.81
C VAL A 114 9.59 -4.20 10.19
N SER A 115 9.42 -4.55 11.47
CA SER A 115 8.22 -5.24 11.94
C SER A 115 6.97 -4.39 11.77
N ARG A 116 7.06 -3.10 12.09
CA ARG A 116 5.97 -2.14 11.91
C ARG A 116 5.67 -1.92 10.43
N ALA A 117 6.69 -1.73 9.61
CA ALA A 117 6.52 -1.53 8.17
C ALA A 117 5.81 -2.73 7.51
N ILE A 118 6.20 -3.96 7.85
CA ILE A 118 5.54 -5.19 7.37
C ILE A 118 4.08 -5.23 7.82
N GLN A 119 3.81 -4.92 9.09
CA GLN A 119 2.47 -4.98 9.65
C GLN A 119 1.54 -3.92 9.02
N ASP A 120 2.03 -2.70 8.83
CA ASP A 120 1.25 -1.59 8.25
C ASP A 120 0.88 -1.89 6.79
N VAL A 121 1.82 -2.42 6.00
CA VAL A 121 1.55 -2.85 4.61
C VAL A 121 0.58 -4.02 4.58
N ALA A 122 0.78 -5.05 5.39
CA ALA A 122 -0.12 -6.21 5.46
C ALA A 122 -1.55 -5.81 5.85
N ASN A 123 -1.72 -4.91 6.81
CA ASN A 123 -3.02 -4.38 7.21
C ASN A 123 -3.69 -3.60 6.08
N ARG A 124 -2.92 -2.79 5.35
CA ARG A 124 -3.42 -2.03 4.18
C ARG A 124 -3.92 -2.96 3.08
N HIS A 125 -3.14 -3.98 2.74
CA HIS A 125 -3.54 -4.98 1.74
C HIS A 125 -4.80 -5.75 2.16
N LYS A 126 -4.89 -6.15 3.43
CA LYS A 126 -6.07 -6.82 3.98
C LYS A 126 -7.33 -5.95 3.88
N LEU A 127 -7.23 -4.66 4.21
CA LEU A 127 -8.36 -3.74 4.08
C LEU A 127 -8.79 -3.56 2.62
N LEU A 128 -7.84 -3.43 1.70
CA LEU A 128 -8.14 -3.32 0.27
C LEU A 128 -8.80 -4.59 -0.29
N GLU A 129 -8.38 -5.76 0.17
CA GLU A 129 -8.98 -7.03 -0.23
C GLU A 129 -10.41 -7.17 0.32
N GLU A 130 -10.64 -6.78 1.57
CA GLU A 130 -11.98 -6.74 2.17
C GLU A 130 -12.91 -5.77 1.43
N GLU A 131 -12.42 -4.59 1.06
CA GLU A 131 -13.20 -3.64 0.27
C GLU A 131 -13.55 -4.17 -1.12
N LYS A 132 -12.59 -4.77 -1.82
CA LYS A 132 -12.83 -5.40 -3.12
C LYS A 132 -13.88 -6.50 -3.02
N ARG A 133 -13.76 -7.37 -2.01
CA ARG A 133 -14.75 -8.43 -1.77
C ARG A 133 -16.14 -7.89 -1.50
N LYS A 134 -16.27 -6.83 -0.69
CA LYS A 134 -17.55 -6.17 -0.41
C LYS A 134 -18.15 -5.53 -1.67
N GLN A 135 -17.33 -4.90 -2.50
CA GLN A 135 -17.78 -4.32 -3.76
C GLN A 135 -18.25 -5.39 -4.74
N GLU A 136 -17.52 -6.50 -4.83
CA GLU A 136 -17.89 -7.62 -5.69
C GLU A 136 -19.19 -8.30 -5.22
N GLU A 137 -19.36 -8.51 -3.92
CA GLU A 137 -20.58 -9.03 -3.33
C GLU A 137 -21.79 -8.09 -3.58
N LEU A 138 -21.59 -6.78 -3.43
CA LEU A 138 -22.63 -5.79 -3.73
C LEU A 138 -23.01 -5.81 -5.22
N LYS A 139 -22.03 -5.90 -6.10
CA LYS A 139 -22.26 -5.99 -7.55
C LYS A 139 -23.00 -7.28 -7.94
N ASN A 140 -22.65 -8.40 -7.33
CA ASN A 140 -23.32 -9.66 -7.56
C ASN A 140 -24.78 -9.62 -7.06
N LYS A 141 -25.05 -9.04 -5.89
CA LYS A 141 -26.42 -8.82 -5.40
C LYS A 141 -27.25 -7.95 -6.32
N GLN A 142 -26.67 -6.86 -6.84
CA GLN A 142 -27.35 -6.00 -7.81
C GLN A 142 -27.66 -6.74 -9.12
N LEU A 143 -26.73 -7.57 -9.58
CA LEU A 143 -26.93 -8.37 -10.78
C LEU A 143 -28.05 -9.42 -10.60
N GLU A 144 -28.06 -10.13 -9.46
CA GLU A 144 -29.13 -11.07 -9.12
C GLU A 144 -30.48 -10.37 -9.01
N GLU A 145 -30.53 -9.20 -8.41
CA GLU A 145 -31.78 -8.45 -8.27
C GLU A 145 -32.29 -7.94 -9.63
N ALA A 146 -31.39 -7.48 -10.50
CA ALA A 146 -31.72 -7.10 -11.88
C ALA A 146 -32.25 -8.31 -12.68
N GLN A 147 -31.64 -9.48 -12.53
CA GLN A 147 -32.11 -10.71 -13.17
C GLN A 147 -33.50 -11.12 -12.66
N ARG A 148 -33.73 -11.07 -11.35
CA ARG A 148 -35.06 -11.34 -10.77
C ARG A 148 -36.14 -10.39 -11.29
N GLN A 149 -35.82 -9.11 -11.41
CA GLN A 149 -36.77 -8.13 -11.95
C GLN A 149 -37.06 -8.38 -13.44
N ALA A 150 -36.04 -8.75 -14.22
CA ALA A 150 -36.21 -9.13 -15.61
C ALA A 150 -37.09 -10.37 -15.74
N ASP A 151 -36.87 -11.40 -14.93
CA ASP A 151 -37.69 -12.65 -14.94
C ASP A 151 -39.14 -12.37 -14.52
N ILE A 152 -39.37 -11.48 -13.56
CA ILE A 152 -40.73 -11.06 -13.17
C ILE A 152 -41.43 -10.34 -14.33
N SER A 153 -40.73 -9.40 -14.98
CA SER A 153 -41.25 -8.65 -16.12
C SER A 153 -41.63 -9.56 -17.30
N ILE A 154 -40.79 -10.57 -17.59
CA ILE A 154 -41.08 -11.57 -18.63
C ILE A 154 -42.35 -12.38 -18.28
N LYS A 155 -42.44 -12.86 -17.03
CA LYS A 155 -43.64 -13.59 -16.57
C LYS A 155 -44.91 -12.76 -16.60
N GLU A 156 -44.82 -11.48 -16.23
CA GLU A 156 -45.98 -10.58 -16.30
C GLU A 156 -46.43 -10.33 -17.76
N GLN A 157 -45.47 -10.21 -18.70
CA GLN A 157 -45.76 -10.11 -20.13
C GLN A 157 -46.39 -11.42 -20.66
N GLU A 158 -45.92 -12.60 -20.27
CA GLU A 158 -46.49 -13.89 -20.64
C GLU A 158 -47.93 -14.05 -20.11
N ILE A 159 -48.18 -13.60 -18.87
CA ILE A 159 -49.54 -13.64 -18.29
C ILE A 159 -50.47 -12.66 -19.00
N ALA A 160 -49.96 -11.44 -19.35
CA ALA A 160 -50.74 -10.45 -20.07
C ALA A 160 -51.10 -10.92 -21.49
N THR A 161 -50.14 -11.51 -22.21
CA THR A 161 -50.37 -12.09 -23.53
C THR A 161 -51.34 -13.27 -23.48
N LYS A 162 -51.24 -14.13 -22.47
CA LYS A 162 -52.15 -15.26 -22.27
C LYS A 162 -53.60 -14.82 -21.98
N LYS A 163 -53.76 -13.78 -21.11
CA LYS A 163 -55.07 -13.18 -20.84
C LYS A 163 -55.67 -12.46 -22.07
N ALA A 164 -54.83 -11.84 -22.89
CA ALA A 164 -55.29 -11.24 -24.14
C ALA A 164 -55.72 -12.28 -25.15
N LEU A 165 -55.03 -13.43 -25.22
CA LEU A 165 -55.40 -14.57 -26.07
C LEU A 165 -56.71 -15.21 -25.60
N ASP A 166 -56.88 -15.44 -24.29
CA ASP A 166 -58.11 -16.01 -23.71
C ASP A 166 -59.35 -15.11 -23.93
N ASN A 167 -59.17 -13.80 -23.89
CA ASN A 167 -60.23 -12.85 -24.19
C ASN A 167 -60.58 -12.79 -25.69
N PHE A 168 -59.66 -13.20 -26.59
CA PHE A 168 -59.90 -13.25 -28.02
C PHE A 168 -60.64 -14.52 -28.47
N ILE A 169 -60.61 -15.58 -27.64
CA ILE A 169 -61.23 -16.87 -27.95
C ILE A 169 -62.77 -16.86 -27.73
N VAL A 170 -63.32 -15.81 -27.06
CA VAL A 170 -64.77 -15.76 -26.71
C VAL A 170 -65.66 -15.26 -27.85
N GLU A 171 -65.15 -14.68 -28.94
CA GLU A 171 -65.97 -14.26 -30.10
C GLU A 171 -65.27 -14.62 -31.42
N ALA A 172 -65.21 -15.87 -31.79
CA ALA A 172 -64.92 -16.23 -33.18
C ALA A 172 -66.11 -16.89 -33.83
N PRO A 173 -66.64 -16.35 -34.93
CA PRO A 173 -67.64 -17.10 -35.77
C PRO A 173 -66.90 -18.29 -36.40
N LYS A 174 -67.60 -19.42 -36.49
CA LYS A 174 -67.17 -20.60 -37.24
C LYS A 174 -66.83 -20.21 -38.67
N VAL A 175 -65.52 -20.10 -38.98
CA VAL A 175 -65.02 -20.02 -40.34
C VAL A 175 -64.40 -21.37 -40.66
N GLU A 176 -64.83 -21.93 -41.75
CA GLU A 176 -64.30 -23.19 -42.33
C GLU A 176 -62.77 -22.97 -42.54
N GLU A 177 -62.00 -23.93 -42.04
CA GLU A 177 -60.52 -23.97 -42.22
C GLU A 177 -60.21 -24.11 -43.72
N GLN A 178 -59.98 -23.02 -44.40
CA GLN A 178 -59.16 -23.05 -45.61
C GLN A 178 -57.70 -22.95 -45.15
N GLU A 179 -56.93 -24.01 -45.37
CA GLU A 179 -55.49 -24.01 -45.15
C GLU A 179 -54.83 -22.95 -46.06
N GLU A 180 -54.48 -21.74 -45.49
CA GLU A 180 -53.74 -20.74 -46.23
C GLU A 180 -52.31 -21.22 -46.38
N ILE A 181 -51.85 -21.37 -47.61
CA ILE A 181 -50.46 -21.66 -47.92
C ILE A 181 -49.64 -20.41 -47.76
N LEU A 182 -48.87 -20.35 -46.68
CA LEU A 182 -47.97 -19.23 -46.38
C LEU A 182 -46.58 -19.49 -46.94
N THR A 183 -46.05 -18.56 -47.77
CA THR A 183 -44.69 -18.65 -48.31
C THR A 183 -43.73 -17.83 -47.41
N LEU A 184 -42.77 -18.49 -46.82
CA LEU A 184 -41.75 -17.87 -46.01
C LEU A 184 -40.39 -17.89 -46.73
N LYS A 185 -39.70 -16.76 -46.82
CA LYS A 185 -38.32 -16.68 -47.33
C LYS A 185 -37.34 -16.50 -46.17
N PHE A 186 -36.43 -17.44 -46.04
CA PHE A 186 -35.36 -17.35 -45.02
C PHE A 186 -34.06 -17.87 -45.58
N THR A 187 -32.94 -17.38 -45.01
CA THR A 187 -31.59 -17.79 -45.41
C THR A 187 -30.93 -18.55 -44.29
N VAL A 188 -30.49 -19.74 -44.55
CA VAL A 188 -29.82 -20.59 -43.55
C VAL A 188 -28.34 -20.72 -43.90
N LYS A 189 -27.46 -20.51 -42.91
CA LYS A 189 -26.00 -20.74 -43.02
C LYS A 189 -25.63 -21.89 -42.11
N GLY A 190 -24.98 -22.91 -42.63
CA GLY A 190 -24.57 -24.08 -41.85
C GLY A 190 -23.53 -24.92 -42.55
N THR A 191 -23.06 -25.96 -41.89
CA THR A 191 -22.18 -26.94 -42.50
C THR A 191 -22.97 -27.79 -43.50
N ARG A 192 -22.28 -28.39 -44.47
CA ARG A 192 -22.89 -29.25 -45.50
C ARG A 192 -23.73 -30.39 -44.93
N SER A 193 -23.34 -30.93 -43.77
CA SER A 193 -24.09 -31.97 -43.08
C SER A 193 -25.42 -31.43 -42.53
N LYS A 194 -25.41 -30.30 -41.83
CA LYS A 194 -26.61 -29.67 -41.25
C LYS A 194 -27.59 -29.19 -42.34
N LEU A 195 -27.06 -28.70 -43.47
CA LEU A 195 -27.92 -28.29 -44.58
C LEU A 195 -28.60 -29.49 -45.25
N LYS A 196 -27.97 -30.67 -45.27
CA LYS A 196 -28.59 -31.92 -45.75
C LYS A 196 -29.70 -32.40 -44.80
N GLU A 197 -29.46 -32.31 -43.50
CA GLU A 197 -30.48 -32.67 -42.50
C GLU A 197 -31.71 -31.76 -42.58
N LEU A 198 -31.49 -30.44 -42.76
CA LEU A 198 -32.60 -29.50 -42.97
C LEU A 198 -33.36 -29.81 -44.27
N LYS A 199 -32.66 -30.15 -45.34
CA LYS A 199 -33.31 -30.56 -46.58
C LYS A 199 -34.17 -31.79 -46.42
N SER A 200 -33.68 -32.85 -45.78
CA SER A 200 -34.47 -34.04 -45.45
C SER A 200 -35.70 -33.75 -44.63
N PHE A 201 -35.56 -32.85 -43.63
CA PHE A 201 -36.69 -32.44 -42.79
C PHE A 201 -37.79 -31.70 -43.57
N LEU A 202 -37.41 -30.83 -44.51
CA LEU A 202 -38.38 -30.13 -45.36
C LEU A 202 -39.08 -31.09 -46.35
N GLU A 203 -38.33 -32.03 -46.90
CA GLU A 203 -38.88 -33.06 -47.78
C GLU A 203 -39.83 -33.99 -47.06
N GLU A 204 -39.50 -34.45 -45.86
CA GLU A 204 -40.36 -35.33 -45.03
C GLU A 204 -41.63 -34.61 -44.52
N GLY A 205 -41.51 -33.29 -44.25
CA GLY A 205 -42.61 -32.44 -43.83
C GLY A 205 -43.55 -31.99 -44.97
N GLY A 206 -43.24 -32.30 -46.22
CA GLY A 206 -44.05 -31.90 -47.34
C GLY A 206 -44.00 -30.42 -47.72
N TYR A 207 -42.89 -29.73 -47.35
CA TYR A 207 -42.67 -28.31 -47.68
C TYR A 207 -42.00 -28.19 -49.04
N ASP A 208 -42.58 -27.30 -49.88
CA ASP A 208 -41.94 -26.92 -51.14
C ASP A 208 -40.83 -25.90 -50.89
N TYR A 209 -39.62 -26.11 -51.40
CA TYR A 209 -38.48 -25.18 -51.23
C TYR A 209 -37.72 -25.02 -52.55
N GLU A 210 -37.23 -23.82 -52.79
CA GLU A 210 -36.38 -23.46 -53.94
C GLU A 210 -34.90 -23.31 -53.54
#